data_deccddb5f9a308cfee0337e64aba7366
#
_entry.id   deccddb5f9a308cfee0337e64aba7366
#
_cell.length_a   1.000
_cell.length_b   1.000
_cell.length_c   1.000
_cell.angle_alpha   90.00
_cell.angle_beta   90.00
_cell.angle_gamma   90.00
#
_symmetry.space_group_name_H-M   'P 1'
#
loop_
_entity.id
_entity.type
_entity.pdbx_description
1 polymer ?
#
loop_
_entity_poly.entity_id
_entity_poly.type
_entity_poly.pdbx_seq_one_letter_code
_entity_poly.pdbx_strand_id
1 'polypeptide(L)'
;MDRVALVTGGSGAVGGAIVRRFSQDGFKVAFTFLHHQERAEQLQNETNALGFQVDLTDREQVKEMVKKVLEKFGYIDVLVNNAGLTQVMPFALIEEEDWDQILTGNLKTMFLVTKEVIRSMIGRKRGVVINIGSLAGHRLLEVPVHYATAKAGVSGFTLSLAKELSRYNIRVNEVVPGLLSKGVGQLVPEKERAEYLRYCAAGRPGEPEEVADVVAFLASEKAQYINAQRVFVDGGI
;
A
#
# COMPACT_ATOMS: atom_id res chain seq x y z
N MET A 1 5.65 6.28 -24.03
CA MET A 1 4.46 6.79 -23.29
C MET A 1 4.81 6.82 -21.81
N ASP A 2 4.50 7.92 -21.16
CA ASP A 2 4.75 8.07 -19.72
C ASP A 2 3.88 7.07 -18.96
N ARG A 3 4.45 6.35 -18.01
CA ARG A 3 3.67 5.41 -17.16
C ARG A 3 2.92 6.19 -16.10
N VAL A 4 1.71 5.73 -15.76
CA VAL A 4 0.85 6.37 -14.76
C VAL A 4 0.71 5.47 -13.54
N ALA A 5 0.95 6.02 -12.34
CA ALA A 5 0.77 5.33 -11.07
C ALA A 5 -0.28 6.03 -10.20
N LEU A 6 -1.11 5.25 -9.53
CA LEU A 6 -2.00 5.68 -8.46
C LEU A 6 -1.53 5.06 -7.14
N VAL A 7 -1.24 5.89 -6.15
CA VAL A 7 -0.78 5.47 -4.81
C VAL A 7 -1.79 5.90 -3.75
N THR A 8 -2.39 4.97 -3.03
CA THR A 8 -3.27 5.32 -1.92
C THR A 8 -2.48 5.64 -0.65
N GLY A 9 -2.93 6.64 0.12
CA GLY A 9 -2.26 7.05 1.36
C GLY A 9 -0.89 7.71 1.14
N GLY A 10 -0.74 8.51 0.08
CA GLY A 10 0.53 9.13 -0.31
C GLY A 10 1.09 10.14 0.70
N SER A 11 0.27 10.72 1.60
CA SER A 11 0.76 11.61 2.66
C SER A 11 1.42 10.87 3.85
N GLY A 12 1.32 9.53 3.88
CA GLY A 12 2.00 8.68 4.87
C GLY A 12 3.48 8.45 4.55
N ALA A 13 4.23 7.87 5.49
CA ALA A 13 5.67 7.65 5.34
C ALA A 13 6.02 6.77 4.12
N VAL A 14 5.44 5.58 4.03
CA VAL A 14 5.69 4.64 2.93
C VAL A 14 5.08 5.16 1.62
N GLY A 15 3.83 5.64 1.65
CA GLY A 15 3.17 6.19 0.47
C GLY A 15 3.93 7.39 -0.13
N GLY A 16 4.43 8.30 0.71
CA GLY A 16 5.24 9.44 0.29
C GLY A 16 6.56 9.03 -0.36
N ALA A 17 7.24 8.02 0.22
CA ALA A 17 8.46 7.46 -0.37
C ALA A 17 8.18 6.84 -1.74
N ILE A 18 7.07 6.10 -1.89
CA ILE A 18 6.65 5.51 -3.18
C ILE A 18 6.35 6.59 -4.22
N VAL A 19 5.62 7.65 -3.83
CA VAL A 19 5.30 8.77 -4.74
C VAL A 19 6.58 9.44 -5.23
N ARG A 20 7.53 9.76 -4.33
CA ARG A 20 8.83 10.34 -4.70
C ARG A 20 9.59 9.42 -5.65
N ARG A 21 9.70 8.14 -5.33
CA ARG A 21 10.42 7.16 -6.14
C ARG A 21 9.82 7.03 -7.54
N PHE A 22 8.50 6.91 -7.66
CA PHE A 22 7.86 6.84 -8.98
C PHE A 22 8.03 8.13 -9.79
N SER A 23 7.99 9.29 -9.14
CA SER A 23 8.24 10.57 -9.81
C SER A 23 9.69 10.68 -10.32
N GLN A 24 10.66 10.21 -9.52
CA GLN A 24 12.07 10.13 -9.94
C GLN A 24 12.27 9.15 -11.11
N ASP A 25 11.51 8.06 -11.15
CA ASP A 25 11.53 7.07 -12.24
C ASP A 25 10.73 7.53 -13.49
N GLY A 26 10.23 8.78 -13.50
CA GLY A 26 9.53 9.38 -14.64
C GLY A 26 8.07 9.01 -14.80
N PHE A 27 7.42 8.47 -13.76
CA PHE A 27 5.99 8.24 -13.78
C PHE A 27 5.21 9.55 -13.62
N LYS A 28 4.03 9.63 -14.25
CA LYS A 28 2.97 10.54 -13.82
C LYS A 28 2.27 9.92 -12.63
N VAL A 29 2.27 10.60 -11.50
CA VAL A 29 1.77 10.04 -10.25
C VAL A 29 0.53 10.78 -9.79
N ALA A 30 -0.51 10.02 -9.45
CA ALA A 30 -1.62 10.45 -8.63
C ALA A 30 -1.53 9.77 -7.25
N PHE A 31 -1.91 10.47 -6.20
CA PHE A 31 -1.98 9.86 -4.88
C PHE A 31 -3.20 10.35 -4.09
N THR A 32 -3.64 9.55 -3.12
CA THR A 32 -4.72 9.95 -2.22
C THR A 32 -4.21 10.25 -0.83
N PHE A 33 -4.93 11.11 -0.13
CA PHE A 33 -4.78 11.37 1.30
C PHE A 33 -6.15 11.67 1.92
N LEU A 34 -6.30 11.46 3.21
CA LEU A 34 -7.52 11.84 3.95
C LEU A 34 -7.23 13.01 4.90
N HIS A 35 -6.17 12.84 5.68
CA HIS A 35 -5.65 13.83 6.61
C HIS A 35 -4.27 14.32 6.15
N HIS A 36 -3.66 15.24 6.90
CA HIS A 36 -2.31 15.77 6.63
C HIS A 36 -2.18 16.50 5.29
N GLN A 37 -3.09 17.45 5.05
CA GLN A 37 -3.12 18.26 3.83
C GLN A 37 -1.76 18.95 3.56
N GLU A 38 -1.12 19.54 4.58
CA GLU A 38 0.19 20.19 4.43
C GLU A 38 1.26 19.24 3.86
N ARG A 39 1.30 17.98 4.36
CA ARG A 39 2.22 16.97 3.83
C ARG A 39 1.89 16.59 2.39
N ALA A 40 0.62 16.56 2.04
CA ALA A 40 0.20 16.28 0.67
C ALA A 40 0.58 17.41 -0.28
N GLU A 41 0.40 18.67 0.12
CA GLU A 41 0.81 19.86 -0.64
C GLU A 41 2.34 19.92 -0.81
N GLN A 42 3.10 19.65 0.27
CA GLN A 42 4.55 19.55 0.18
C GLN A 42 4.97 18.47 -0.84
N LEU A 43 4.38 17.28 -0.76
CA LEU A 43 4.68 16.18 -1.69
C LEU A 43 4.34 16.52 -3.15
N GLN A 44 3.23 17.23 -3.38
CA GLN A 44 2.88 17.74 -4.72
C GLN A 44 3.93 18.71 -5.25
N ASN A 45 4.37 19.65 -4.42
CA ASN A 45 5.39 20.64 -4.79
C ASN A 45 6.76 19.99 -5.09
N GLU A 46 7.12 18.94 -4.32
CA GLU A 46 8.39 18.21 -4.51
C GLU A 46 8.39 17.34 -5.77
N THR A 47 7.25 16.79 -6.15
CA THR A 47 7.18 15.69 -7.14
C THR A 47 6.36 15.99 -8.38
N ASN A 48 5.60 17.10 -8.41
CA ASN A 48 4.56 17.39 -9.40
C ASN A 48 3.47 16.31 -9.50
N ALA A 49 3.34 15.45 -8.48
CA ALA A 49 2.28 14.47 -8.39
C ALA A 49 0.93 15.13 -8.06
N LEU A 50 -0.18 14.52 -8.48
CA LEU A 50 -1.51 15.03 -8.20
C LEU A 50 -2.07 14.40 -6.92
N GLY A 51 -2.31 15.21 -5.89
CA GLY A 51 -2.94 14.79 -4.64
C GLY A 51 -4.46 14.92 -4.71
N PHE A 52 -5.17 13.91 -4.22
CA PHE A 52 -6.62 13.87 -4.08
C PHE A 52 -6.99 13.64 -2.62
N GLN A 53 -7.73 14.54 -2.02
CA GLN A 53 -8.32 14.32 -0.70
C GLN A 53 -9.55 13.43 -0.85
N VAL A 54 -9.51 12.21 -0.32
CA VAL A 54 -10.54 11.19 -0.52
C VAL A 54 -10.68 10.33 0.71
N ASP A 55 -11.89 10.15 1.18
CA ASP A 55 -12.23 9.06 2.08
C ASP A 55 -12.40 7.77 1.27
N LEU A 56 -11.43 6.87 1.38
CA LEU A 56 -11.44 5.60 0.63
C LEU A 56 -12.49 4.60 1.15
N THR A 57 -13.16 4.88 2.26
CA THR A 57 -14.31 4.09 2.75
C THR A 57 -15.60 4.45 2.03
N ASP A 58 -15.65 5.65 1.42
CA ASP A 58 -16.74 6.14 0.61
C ASP A 58 -16.57 5.72 -0.86
N ARG A 59 -17.45 4.84 -1.31
CA ARG A 59 -17.42 4.29 -2.67
C ARG A 59 -17.55 5.35 -3.76
N GLU A 60 -18.40 6.34 -3.57
CA GLU A 60 -18.64 7.36 -4.61
C GLU A 60 -17.45 8.32 -4.72
N GLN A 61 -16.80 8.67 -3.60
CA GLN A 61 -15.56 9.44 -3.63
C GLN A 61 -14.45 8.68 -4.35
N VAL A 62 -14.28 7.36 -4.08
CA VAL A 62 -13.31 6.51 -4.78
C VAL A 62 -13.57 6.50 -6.29
N LYS A 63 -14.81 6.30 -6.70
CA LYS A 63 -15.20 6.28 -8.11
C LYS A 63 -14.92 7.61 -8.83
N GLU A 64 -15.27 8.73 -8.19
CA GLU A 64 -15.02 10.06 -8.74
C GLU A 64 -13.53 10.37 -8.82
N MET A 65 -12.74 9.99 -7.83
CA MET A 65 -11.29 10.13 -7.84
C MET A 65 -10.66 9.34 -8.98
N VAL A 66 -11.00 8.06 -9.14
CA VAL A 66 -10.47 7.24 -10.24
C VAL A 66 -10.86 7.82 -11.59
N LYS A 67 -12.11 8.30 -11.75
CA LYS A 67 -12.57 8.99 -12.95
C LYS A 67 -11.71 10.21 -13.27
N LYS A 68 -11.44 11.08 -12.29
CA LYS A 68 -10.58 12.26 -12.48
C LYS A 68 -9.15 11.90 -12.88
N VAL A 69 -8.58 10.82 -12.30
CA VAL A 69 -7.26 10.33 -12.71
C VAL A 69 -7.26 9.84 -14.15
N LEU A 70 -8.30 9.11 -14.57
CA LEU A 70 -8.44 8.63 -15.93
C LEU A 70 -8.70 9.77 -16.93
N GLU A 71 -9.49 10.77 -16.58
CA GLU A 71 -9.69 11.98 -17.40
C GLU A 71 -8.38 12.76 -17.59
N LYS A 72 -7.56 12.85 -16.55
CA LYS A 72 -6.29 13.59 -16.59
C LYS A 72 -5.20 12.88 -17.37
N PHE A 73 -5.07 11.56 -17.20
CA PHE A 73 -3.93 10.78 -17.72
C PHE A 73 -4.32 9.75 -18.78
N GLY A 74 -5.61 9.47 -18.95
CA GLY A 74 -6.14 8.50 -19.91
C GLY A 74 -6.11 7.04 -19.40
N TYR A 75 -5.22 6.70 -18.50
CA TYR A 75 -5.04 5.33 -17.97
C TYR A 75 -4.29 5.31 -16.64
N ILE A 76 -4.30 4.12 -16.01
CA ILE A 76 -3.48 3.80 -14.83
C ILE A 76 -2.73 2.51 -15.15
N ASP A 77 -1.40 2.53 -15.12
CA ASP A 77 -0.56 1.35 -15.34
C ASP A 77 -0.22 0.63 -14.04
N VAL A 78 -0.09 1.38 -12.94
CA VAL A 78 0.29 0.84 -11.63
C VAL A 78 -0.68 1.36 -10.57
N LEU A 79 -1.24 0.44 -9.80
CA LEU A 79 -1.96 0.75 -8.57
C LEU A 79 -1.14 0.27 -7.39
N VAL A 80 -0.89 1.16 -6.42
CA VAL A 80 -0.32 0.78 -5.13
C VAL A 80 -1.36 1.01 -4.03
N ASN A 81 -1.88 -0.07 -3.48
CA ASN A 81 -2.74 -0.05 -2.31
C ASN A 81 -1.87 0.02 -1.05
N ASN A 82 -1.62 1.24 -0.58
CA ASN A 82 -0.80 1.51 0.59
C ASN A 82 -1.60 2.12 1.76
N ALA A 83 -2.73 2.76 1.50
CA ALA A 83 -3.57 3.29 2.57
C ALA A 83 -3.94 2.21 3.58
N GLY A 84 -3.85 2.56 4.84
CA GLY A 84 -4.21 1.68 5.95
C GLY A 84 -4.04 2.41 7.27
N LEU A 85 -4.63 1.85 8.30
CA LEU A 85 -4.57 2.37 9.66
C LEU A 85 -4.30 1.23 10.63
N THR A 86 -3.80 1.57 11.80
CA THR A 86 -3.61 0.65 12.91
C THR A 86 -4.11 1.29 14.20
N GLN A 87 -4.44 0.44 15.15
CA GLN A 87 -4.82 0.82 16.48
C GLN A 87 -4.13 -0.18 17.43
N VAL A 88 -3.41 0.31 18.42
CA VAL A 88 -2.74 -0.54 19.40
C VAL A 88 -3.67 -0.76 20.58
N MET A 89 -4.21 -1.98 20.67
CA MET A 89 -5.18 -2.33 21.71
C MET A 89 -5.13 -3.85 22.00
N PRO A 90 -5.16 -4.26 23.27
CA PRO A 90 -5.32 -5.67 23.67
C PRO A 90 -6.66 -6.23 23.19
N PHE A 91 -6.68 -7.51 22.81
CA PHE A 91 -7.90 -8.15 22.25
C PHE A 91 -9.13 -7.99 23.14
N ALA A 92 -8.97 -8.10 24.45
CA ALA A 92 -10.09 -7.99 25.40
C ALA A 92 -10.74 -6.59 25.46
N LEU A 93 -10.11 -5.58 24.87
CA LEU A 93 -10.61 -4.20 24.82
C LEU A 93 -11.05 -3.77 23.40
N ILE A 94 -10.94 -4.67 22.41
CA ILE A 94 -11.38 -4.41 21.04
C ILE A 94 -12.91 -4.55 21.00
N GLU A 95 -13.59 -3.45 20.75
CA GLU A 95 -15.02 -3.43 20.49
C GLU A 95 -15.32 -3.74 19.01
N GLU A 96 -16.58 -4.00 18.67
CA GLU A 96 -16.99 -4.33 17.30
C GLU A 96 -16.69 -3.17 16.33
N GLU A 97 -16.87 -1.95 16.79
CA GLU A 97 -16.57 -0.73 16.04
C GLU A 97 -15.09 -0.60 15.70
N ASP A 98 -14.19 -0.93 16.63
CA ASP A 98 -12.74 -0.94 16.40
C ASP A 98 -12.36 -1.99 15.37
N TRP A 99 -12.94 -3.19 15.49
CA TRP A 99 -12.76 -4.28 14.54
C TRP A 99 -13.18 -3.84 13.14
N ASP A 100 -14.39 -3.32 12.99
CA ASP A 100 -14.94 -2.90 11.70
C ASP A 100 -14.13 -1.75 11.09
N GLN A 101 -13.69 -0.80 11.90
CA GLN A 101 -12.86 0.31 11.45
C GLN A 101 -11.54 -0.18 10.87
N ILE A 102 -10.85 -1.10 11.56
CA ILE A 102 -9.55 -1.63 11.10
C ILE A 102 -9.71 -2.49 9.84
N LEU A 103 -10.70 -3.37 9.78
CA LEU A 103 -10.95 -4.16 8.58
C LEU A 103 -11.38 -3.29 7.39
N THR A 104 -12.24 -2.33 7.63
CA THR A 104 -12.68 -1.38 6.60
C THR A 104 -11.49 -0.57 6.08
N GLY A 105 -10.71 0.03 6.97
CA GLY A 105 -9.59 0.90 6.59
C GLY A 105 -8.43 0.19 5.89
N ASN A 106 -8.26 -1.12 6.08
CA ASN A 106 -7.17 -1.88 5.48
C ASN A 106 -7.59 -2.81 4.32
N LEU A 107 -8.78 -3.41 4.38
CA LEU A 107 -9.24 -4.38 3.37
C LEU A 107 -10.32 -3.83 2.44
N LYS A 108 -11.38 -3.22 3.01
CA LYS A 108 -12.49 -2.73 2.19
C LYS A 108 -12.05 -1.57 1.31
N THR A 109 -11.22 -0.64 1.82
CA THR A 109 -10.66 0.46 1.03
C THR A 109 -9.83 -0.06 -0.15
N MET A 110 -8.96 -1.04 0.09
CA MET A 110 -8.17 -1.70 -0.95
C MET A 110 -9.08 -2.34 -2.02
N PHE A 111 -10.13 -3.05 -1.60
CA PHE A 111 -11.11 -3.64 -2.50
C PHE A 111 -11.80 -2.56 -3.36
N LEU A 112 -12.29 -1.49 -2.75
CA LEU A 112 -13.02 -0.43 -3.46
C LEU A 112 -12.16 0.24 -4.54
N VAL A 113 -10.94 0.65 -4.18
CA VAL A 113 -10.01 1.28 -5.14
C VAL A 113 -9.63 0.31 -6.24
N THR A 114 -9.24 -0.91 -5.88
CA THR A 114 -8.84 -1.92 -6.87
C THR A 114 -9.96 -2.19 -7.86
N LYS A 115 -11.19 -2.36 -7.39
CA LYS A 115 -12.37 -2.63 -8.22
C LYS A 115 -12.62 -1.56 -9.28
N GLU A 116 -12.42 -0.28 -8.96
CA GLU A 116 -12.61 0.78 -9.93
C GLU A 116 -11.43 0.88 -10.92
N VAL A 117 -10.19 0.71 -10.45
CA VAL A 117 -8.98 0.81 -11.28
C VAL A 117 -8.85 -0.33 -12.27
N ILE A 118 -9.11 -1.58 -11.85
CA ILE A 118 -8.88 -2.76 -12.71
C ILE A 118 -9.73 -2.78 -13.96
N ARG A 119 -10.88 -2.10 -14.00
CA ARG A 119 -11.72 -2.00 -15.21
C ARG A 119 -10.94 -1.41 -16.38
N SER A 120 -10.19 -0.33 -16.13
CA SER A 120 -9.32 0.29 -17.14
C SER A 120 -8.16 -0.63 -17.53
N MET A 121 -7.53 -1.31 -16.56
CA MET A 121 -6.43 -2.25 -16.82
C MET A 121 -6.89 -3.46 -17.63
N ILE A 122 -8.06 -4.02 -17.35
CA ILE A 122 -8.66 -5.15 -18.09
C ILE A 122 -8.90 -4.76 -19.54
N GLY A 123 -9.48 -3.59 -19.80
CA GLY A 123 -9.73 -3.09 -21.16
C GLY A 123 -8.45 -2.96 -21.99
N ARG A 124 -7.34 -2.59 -21.34
CA ARG A 124 -6.02 -2.42 -21.97
C ARG A 124 -5.18 -3.70 -21.98
N LYS A 125 -5.60 -4.74 -21.26
CA LYS A 125 -4.83 -5.99 -21.04
C LYS A 125 -3.42 -5.72 -20.52
N ARG A 126 -3.28 -4.76 -19.64
CA ARG A 126 -1.99 -4.35 -19.06
C ARG A 126 -2.21 -3.65 -17.72
N GLY A 127 -1.44 -4.03 -16.71
CA GLY A 127 -1.46 -3.38 -15.41
C GLY A 127 -0.59 -4.07 -14.38
N VAL A 128 -0.29 -3.34 -13.30
CA VAL A 128 0.38 -3.89 -12.11
C VAL A 128 -0.35 -3.38 -10.88
N VAL A 129 -0.72 -4.29 -9.99
CA VAL A 129 -1.27 -3.97 -8.67
C VAL A 129 -0.27 -4.41 -7.62
N ILE A 130 0.07 -3.52 -6.70
CA ILE A 130 0.97 -3.80 -5.58
C ILE A 130 0.23 -3.46 -4.29
N ASN A 131 0.07 -4.46 -3.43
CA ASN A 131 -0.58 -4.30 -2.15
C ASN A 131 0.48 -4.20 -1.05
N ILE A 132 0.37 -3.22 -0.16
CA ILE A 132 1.27 -3.09 0.99
C ILE A 132 0.67 -3.86 2.16
N GLY A 133 1.30 -4.99 2.45
CA GLY A 133 1.00 -5.85 3.59
C GLY A 133 1.68 -5.39 4.87
N SER A 134 1.98 -6.34 5.73
CA SER A 134 2.75 -6.15 6.98
C SER A 134 3.24 -7.53 7.45
N LEU A 135 4.30 -7.60 8.22
CA LEU A 135 4.67 -8.82 8.96
C LEU A 135 3.56 -9.29 9.91
N ALA A 136 2.71 -8.36 10.38
CA ALA A 136 1.49 -8.70 11.10
C ALA A 136 0.62 -9.63 10.24
N GLY A 137 0.23 -10.77 10.78
CA GLY A 137 -0.49 -11.81 10.04
C GLY A 137 0.39 -12.82 9.27
N HIS A 138 1.72 -12.61 9.23
CA HIS A 138 2.68 -13.55 8.61
C HIS A 138 3.69 -14.14 9.56
N ARG A 139 3.94 -13.46 10.68
CA ARG A 139 4.88 -13.89 11.73
C ARG A 139 4.20 -13.84 13.09
N LEU A 140 4.70 -14.63 14.02
CA LEU A 140 4.27 -14.57 15.41
C LEU A 140 4.86 -13.31 16.05
N LEU A 141 4.07 -12.26 16.09
CA LEU A 141 4.42 -10.95 16.64
C LEU A 141 3.36 -10.49 17.63
N GLU A 142 3.75 -9.73 18.64
CA GLU A 142 2.82 -9.06 19.53
C GLU A 142 2.22 -7.83 18.83
N VAL A 143 1.10 -8.03 18.12
CA VAL A 143 0.40 -7.01 17.35
C VAL A 143 -1.11 -7.14 17.56
N PRO A 144 -1.89 -6.08 17.43
CA PRO A 144 -3.34 -6.13 17.60
C PRO A 144 -4.00 -7.13 16.63
N VAL A 145 -4.90 -7.96 17.18
CA VAL A 145 -5.50 -9.09 16.43
C VAL A 145 -6.28 -8.63 15.20
N HIS A 146 -7.07 -7.56 15.30
CA HIS A 146 -7.84 -7.02 14.17
C HIS A 146 -6.91 -6.52 13.05
N TYR A 147 -5.79 -5.86 13.39
CA TYR A 147 -4.80 -5.42 12.41
C TYR A 147 -4.10 -6.60 11.74
N ALA A 148 -3.65 -7.60 12.52
CA ALA A 148 -3.06 -8.82 11.98
C ALA A 148 -4.02 -9.55 11.05
N THR A 149 -5.31 -9.65 11.43
CA THR A 149 -6.36 -10.26 10.61
C THR A 149 -6.54 -9.51 9.29
N ALA A 150 -6.63 -8.17 9.34
CA ALA A 150 -6.74 -7.35 8.14
C ALA A 150 -5.53 -7.53 7.21
N LYS A 151 -4.31 -7.52 7.76
CA LYS A 151 -3.08 -7.66 6.97
C LYS A 151 -2.87 -9.08 6.44
N ALA A 152 -3.29 -10.12 7.14
CA ALA A 152 -3.36 -11.48 6.60
C ALA A 152 -4.34 -11.57 5.41
N GLY A 153 -5.46 -10.87 5.47
CA GLY A 153 -6.44 -10.77 4.39
C GLY A 153 -5.89 -10.16 3.11
N VAL A 154 -4.91 -9.25 3.20
CA VAL A 154 -4.21 -8.67 2.02
C VAL A 154 -3.57 -9.77 1.17
N SER A 155 -2.97 -10.78 1.79
CA SER A 155 -2.36 -11.90 1.07
C SER A 155 -3.39 -12.75 0.34
N GLY A 156 -4.51 -13.08 0.97
CA GLY A 156 -5.60 -13.84 0.32
C GLY A 156 -6.14 -13.07 -0.89
N PHE A 157 -6.37 -11.76 -0.72
CA PHE A 157 -6.80 -10.88 -1.80
C PHE A 157 -5.78 -10.84 -2.94
N THR A 158 -4.49 -10.69 -2.64
CA THR A 158 -3.40 -10.67 -3.62
C THR A 158 -3.36 -11.95 -4.45
N LEU A 159 -3.33 -13.11 -3.80
CA LEU A 159 -3.22 -14.41 -4.45
C LEU A 159 -4.41 -14.69 -5.38
N SER A 160 -5.63 -14.48 -4.88
CA SER A 160 -6.85 -14.72 -5.65
C SER A 160 -6.96 -13.78 -6.85
N LEU A 161 -6.72 -12.49 -6.63
CA LEU A 161 -6.79 -11.47 -7.67
C LEU A 161 -5.71 -11.67 -8.76
N ALA A 162 -4.50 -12.07 -8.36
CA ALA A 162 -3.41 -12.37 -9.31
C ALA A 162 -3.79 -13.50 -10.26
N LYS A 163 -4.42 -14.55 -9.74
CA LYS A 163 -4.88 -15.68 -10.56
C LYS A 163 -5.98 -15.27 -11.51
N GLU A 164 -6.96 -14.50 -11.03
CA GLU A 164 -8.09 -14.04 -11.84
C GLU A 164 -7.64 -13.10 -12.98
N LEU A 165 -6.74 -12.16 -12.67
CA LEU A 165 -6.32 -11.11 -13.60
C LEU A 165 -5.19 -11.53 -14.55
N SER A 166 -4.55 -12.67 -14.33
CA SER A 166 -3.45 -13.17 -15.18
C SER A 166 -3.83 -13.27 -16.66
N ARG A 167 -5.07 -13.67 -16.96
CA ARG A 167 -5.60 -13.73 -18.35
C ARG A 167 -5.69 -12.38 -19.06
N TYR A 168 -5.59 -11.28 -18.31
CA TYR A 168 -5.57 -9.91 -18.84
C TYR A 168 -4.16 -9.30 -18.82
N ASN A 169 -3.12 -10.11 -18.58
CA ASN A 169 -1.75 -9.63 -18.47
C ASN A 169 -1.58 -8.54 -17.37
N ILE A 170 -2.29 -8.71 -16.25
CA ILE A 170 -2.20 -7.87 -15.07
C ILE A 170 -1.53 -8.66 -13.96
N ARG A 171 -0.45 -8.12 -13.40
CA ARG A 171 0.27 -8.72 -12.27
C ARG A 171 -0.22 -8.13 -10.96
N VAL A 172 -0.32 -8.98 -9.94
CA VAL A 172 -0.68 -8.55 -8.58
C VAL A 172 0.31 -9.16 -7.61
N ASN A 173 1.00 -8.34 -6.84
CA ASN A 173 1.96 -8.77 -5.83
C ASN A 173 1.74 -8.02 -4.51
N GLU A 174 2.30 -8.56 -3.44
CA GLU A 174 2.32 -7.96 -2.12
C GLU A 174 3.74 -7.63 -1.72
N VAL A 175 3.95 -6.42 -1.16
CA VAL A 175 5.17 -6.06 -0.45
C VAL A 175 4.85 -6.08 1.04
N VAL A 176 5.64 -6.80 1.81
CA VAL A 176 5.44 -7.05 3.24
C VAL A 176 6.56 -6.37 4.03
N PRO A 177 6.36 -5.11 4.47
CA PRO A 177 7.35 -4.43 5.28
C PRO A 177 7.46 -5.02 6.69
N GLY A 178 8.67 -5.00 7.23
CA GLY A 178 8.93 -5.18 8.65
C GLY A 178 8.73 -3.90 9.46
N LEU A 179 9.44 -3.80 10.58
CA LEU A 179 9.47 -2.59 11.39
C LEU A 179 10.21 -1.47 10.65
N LEU A 180 9.55 -0.34 10.46
CA LEU A 180 10.11 0.83 9.81
C LEU A 180 10.44 1.94 10.81
N SER A 181 11.42 2.78 10.47
CA SER A 181 11.87 3.94 11.27
C SER A 181 10.81 5.04 11.38
N LYS A 182 9.86 5.09 10.43
CA LYS A 182 8.83 6.14 10.30
C LYS A 182 7.43 5.53 10.16
N GLY A 183 6.41 6.37 10.35
CA GLY A 183 5.01 5.96 10.22
C GLY A 183 4.54 5.06 11.35
N VAL A 184 3.79 4.00 11.03
CA VAL A 184 3.21 3.06 12.00
C VAL A 184 4.27 2.43 12.92
N GLY A 185 5.49 2.23 12.43
CA GLY A 185 6.59 1.69 13.24
C GLY A 185 6.96 2.54 14.46
N GLN A 186 6.65 3.84 14.46
CA GLN A 186 6.89 4.73 15.60
C GLN A 186 5.88 4.53 16.74
N LEU A 187 4.75 3.86 16.48
CA LEU A 187 3.74 3.54 17.48
C LEU A 187 4.07 2.26 18.26
N VAL A 188 5.08 1.50 17.80
CA VAL A 188 5.55 0.28 18.48
C VAL A 188 6.30 0.69 19.74
N PRO A 189 5.89 0.21 20.93
CA PRO A 189 6.57 0.53 22.17
C PRO A 189 8.03 0.09 22.16
N GLU A 190 8.87 0.79 22.94
CA GLU A 190 10.34 0.59 22.90
C GLU A 190 10.76 -0.83 23.23
N LYS A 191 10.08 -1.50 24.16
CA LYS A 191 10.36 -2.87 24.56
C LYS A 191 10.18 -3.84 23.37
N GLU A 192 9.05 -3.77 22.69
CA GLU A 192 8.71 -4.61 21.54
C GLU A 192 9.61 -4.28 20.35
N ARG A 193 9.97 -3.01 20.20
CA ARG A 193 10.94 -2.56 19.21
C ARG A 193 12.33 -3.15 19.46
N ALA A 194 12.82 -3.11 20.70
CA ALA A 194 14.11 -3.68 21.07
C ALA A 194 14.12 -5.20 20.88
N GLU A 195 13.03 -5.87 21.23
CA GLU A 195 12.88 -7.32 21.00
C GLU A 195 12.88 -7.65 19.51
N TYR A 196 12.14 -6.93 18.69
CA TYR A 196 12.16 -7.09 17.24
C TYR A 196 13.59 -6.98 16.69
N LEU A 197 14.32 -5.93 17.08
CA LEU A 197 15.66 -5.65 16.57
C LEU A 197 16.68 -6.73 17.00
N ARG A 198 16.46 -7.38 18.14
CA ARG A 198 17.31 -8.48 18.60
C ARG A 198 17.31 -9.68 17.64
N TYR A 199 16.18 -9.92 16.97
CA TYR A 199 16.02 -11.04 16.04
C TYR A 199 16.15 -10.61 14.57
N CYS A 200 16.12 -9.33 14.27
CA CYS A 200 16.28 -8.80 12.92
C CYS A 200 17.75 -8.88 12.48
N ALA A 201 18.04 -9.63 11.42
CA ALA A 201 19.40 -9.82 10.93
C ALA A 201 20.09 -8.50 10.51
N ALA A 202 19.32 -7.53 10.03
CA ALA A 202 19.83 -6.20 9.68
C ALA A 202 20.18 -5.33 10.91
N GLY A 203 19.67 -5.67 12.11
CA GLY A 203 19.95 -4.96 13.36
C GLY A 203 19.40 -3.55 13.46
N ARG A 204 18.55 -3.14 12.51
CA ARG A 204 17.94 -1.82 12.46
C ARG A 204 16.51 -1.88 11.88
N PRO A 205 15.68 -0.87 12.15
CA PRO A 205 14.45 -0.69 11.37
C PRO A 205 14.76 -0.42 9.91
N GLY A 206 13.85 -0.80 9.01
CA GLY A 206 13.92 -0.41 7.60
C GLY A 206 13.51 1.05 7.40
N GLU A 207 13.94 1.64 6.30
CA GLU A 207 13.48 2.96 5.87
C GLU A 207 12.31 2.82 4.88
N PRO A 208 11.34 3.76 4.85
CA PRO A 208 10.26 3.76 3.86
C PRO A 208 10.76 3.71 2.41
N GLU A 209 11.91 4.30 2.15
CA GLU A 209 12.58 4.33 0.86
C GLU A 209 12.98 2.93 0.40
N GLU A 210 13.41 2.04 1.31
CA GLU A 210 13.75 0.64 0.99
C GLU A 210 12.50 -0.16 0.54
N VAL A 211 11.34 0.16 1.11
CA VAL A 211 10.06 -0.39 0.65
C VAL A 211 9.69 0.16 -0.73
N ALA A 212 9.86 1.47 -0.94
CA ALA A 212 9.56 2.13 -2.20
C ALA A 212 10.41 1.58 -3.36
N ASP A 213 11.67 1.23 -3.11
CA ASP A 213 12.58 0.62 -4.08
C ASP A 213 12.06 -0.74 -4.57
N VAL A 214 11.58 -1.58 -3.67
CA VAL A 214 10.98 -2.87 -4.01
C VAL A 214 9.66 -2.69 -4.77
N VAL A 215 8.83 -1.73 -4.37
CA VAL A 215 7.60 -1.39 -5.09
C VAL A 215 7.92 -0.93 -6.52
N ALA A 216 8.92 -0.07 -6.71
CA ALA A 216 9.34 0.41 -8.03
C ALA A 216 9.87 -0.74 -8.91
N PHE A 217 10.67 -1.64 -8.32
CA PHE A 217 11.13 -2.84 -9.02
C PHE A 217 9.95 -3.72 -9.47
N LEU A 218 9.00 -4.03 -8.59
CA LEU A 218 7.82 -4.85 -8.94
C LEU A 218 6.92 -4.17 -9.98
N ALA A 219 6.86 -2.85 -9.98
CA ALA A 219 6.16 -2.07 -10.99
C ALA A 219 6.85 -2.10 -12.35
N SER A 220 8.14 -2.39 -12.42
CA SER A 220 8.94 -2.32 -13.64
C SER A 220 8.77 -3.54 -14.58
N GLU A 221 9.25 -3.40 -15.81
CA GLU A 221 9.35 -4.49 -16.79
C GLU A 221 10.35 -5.59 -16.36
N LYS A 222 11.27 -5.29 -15.43
CA LYS A 222 12.23 -6.28 -14.90
C LYS A 222 11.56 -7.34 -14.03
N ALA A 223 10.34 -7.09 -13.56
CA ALA A 223 9.56 -8.00 -12.71
C ALA A 223 8.44 -8.74 -13.46
N GLN A 224 8.52 -8.88 -14.78
CA GLN A 224 7.44 -9.47 -15.61
C GLN A 224 7.07 -10.91 -15.23
N TYR A 225 8.02 -11.69 -14.72
CA TYR A 225 7.78 -13.08 -14.30
C TYR A 225 7.42 -13.21 -12.81
N ILE A 226 7.25 -12.07 -12.10
CA ILE A 226 6.86 -12.02 -10.69
C ILE A 226 5.38 -11.69 -10.61
N ASN A 227 4.57 -12.68 -10.23
CA ASN A 227 3.12 -12.54 -10.04
C ASN A 227 2.65 -13.41 -8.86
N ALA A 228 1.63 -12.99 -8.12
CA ALA A 228 1.12 -13.68 -6.94
C ALA A 228 2.17 -13.89 -5.83
N GLN A 229 3.19 -13.03 -5.74
CA GLN A 229 4.25 -13.17 -4.75
C GLN A 229 4.07 -12.19 -3.57
N ARG A 230 4.57 -12.62 -2.43
CA ARG A 230 4.77 -11.82 -1.23
C ARG A 230 6.26 -11.56 -1.08
N VAL A 231 6.66 -10.30 -1.20
CA VAL A 231 8.06 -9.90 -1.08
C VAL A 231 8.26 -9.25 0.29
N PHE A 232 8.96 -9.95 1.15
CA PHE A 232 9.28 -9.48 2.49
C PHE A 232 10.43 -8.46 2.42
N VAL A 233 10.22 -7.31 3.08
CA VAL A 233 11.20 -6.23 3.23
C VAL A 233 11.31 -5.95 4.73
N ASP A 234 11.92 -6.88 5.45
CA ASP A 234 11.83 -7.00 6.91
C ASP A 234 13.17 -7.06 7.63
N GLY A 235 14.27 -6.98 6.89
CA GLY A 235 15.62 -7.05 7.46
C GLY A 235 16.01 -8.46 7.93
N GLY A 236 15.25 -9.49 7.54
CA GLY A 236 15.55 -10.89 7.87
C GLY A 236 15.07 -11.30 9.26
N ILE A 237 13.75 -11.15 9.53
CA ILE A 237 13.09 -11.59 10.74
C ILE A 237 12.31 -12.90 10.55
#